data_d0b14cca1708a64ba71d0868ac5fb6be
#
_entry.id   d0b14cca1708a64ba71d0868ac5fb6be
#
_cell.length_a   1.000
_cell.length_b   1.000
_cell.length_c   1.000
_cell.angle_alpha   90.00
_cell.angle_beta   90.00
_cell.angle_gamma   90.00
#
_symmetry.space_group_name_H-M   'P 1'
#
loop_
_entity.id
_entity.type
_entity.pdbx_description
1 polymer ?
#
loop_
_entity_poly.entity_id
_entity_poly.type
_entity_poly.pdbx_seq_one_letter_code
_entity_poly.pdbx_strand_id
1 'polypeptide(L)'
;MKSRTLIFFIILLCFPLTVKAQTYPNMHEYQKSPSGTLSALATNPWNLTSNSAGMVFNNVFLSDSVSHKSYVSLKGTFRNDTQSNYNGSKMQAAGNLQAFSVLRINKLYLKGQFEFNYDWDKDATYNGFVSKDFKTPFMLTDSIPGNISREFYNMGASFAYPLGEHFSLGAELEYKVGIMAKHRDLRNRNTSMDFRISPSLMFSAAWFRAGVSGGYLRNTEKIEYTQIDGSSEKYLFELQGLWIGNSYGYSNANTSRLRSSNTGFAALQIGIQTAPFKLWNELRADFSTDSQEETGYNGQRFGDVKGRTLYENLRIDIMDDHSLFFWGSWSDLKGYRFLQRQELDPQSSVRVWKTYGDPIYCYQGYIADWGAKYAYRFRDPRSRVNGYVWASYTSSSINQTVDISPARYNLSNTRCTVNLGIRIAFGRKFKHQIVLDQYYTAPLKKAEPAYDLNESIFLSAPANKEITYLNRTSWPLNVLYGLTIPLPKGSLRMDVSAGTNAAAFKTVNTYLKLSYAW
;
A
#
# COMPACT_ATOMS: atom_id res chain seq x y z
N MET A 1 9.44 -25.76 37.01
CA MET A 1 8.23 -24.91 36.97
C MET A 1 8.44 -23.51 36.31
N LYS A 2 9.66 -23.00 36.13
CA LYS A 2 9.89 -21.65 35.58
C LYS A 2 9.74 -21.52 34.05
N SER A 3 9.79 -22.60 33.28
CA SER A 3 9.71 -22.50 31.80
C SER A 3 8.27 -22.45 31.26
N ARG A 4 7.29 -23.01 31.97
CA ARG A 4 5.88 -23.02 31.54
C ARG A 4 5.18 -21.66 31.68
N THR A 5 5.60 -20.86 32.67
CA THR A 5 5.06 -19.53 32.91
C THR A 5 5.52 -18.51 31.86
N LEU A 6 6.74 -18.67 31.35
CA LEU A 6 7.28 -17.81 30.28
C LEU A 6 6.56 -18.04 28.94
N ILE A 7 6.23 -19.29 28.64
CA ILE A 7 5.46 -19.65 27.42
C ILE A 7 4.04 -19.10 27.47
N PHE A 8 3.40 -19.11 28.65
CA PHE A 8 2.06 -18.55 28.83
C PHE A 8 2.04 -17.01 28.70
N PHE A 9 3.08 -16.30 29.14
CA PHE A 9 3.22 -14.87 28.98
C PHE A 9 3.49 -14.48 27.50
N ILE A 10 4.24 -15.29 26.78
CA ILE A 10 4.49 -15.10 25.33
C ILE A 10 3.20 -15.32 24.52
N ILE A 11 2.39 -16.31 24.89
CA ILE A 11 1.09 -16.59 24.25
C ILE A 11 0.07 -15.46 24.55
N LEU A 12 0.13 -14.83 25.72
CA LEU A 12 -0.78 -13.72 26.09
C LEU A 12 -0.43 -12.40 25.33
N LEU A 13 0.83 -12.22 24.95
CA LEU A 13 1.29 -11.09 24.11
C LEU A 13 0.99 -11.29 22.62
N CYS A 14 0.63 -12.51 22.21
CA CYS A 14 0.32 -12.89 20.81
C CYS A 14 -1.18 -12.88 20.49
N PHE A 15 -2.05 -12.36 21.38
CA PHE A 15 -3.46 -12.17 20.99
C PHE A 15 -3.54 -10.99 20.02
N PRO A 16 -3.95 -11.21 18.76
CA PRO A 16 -4.03 -10.14 17.78
C PRO A 16 -5.17 -9.20 18.14
N LEU A 17 -4.83 -8.00 18.60
CA LEU A 17 -5.71 -6.85 18.48
C LEU A 17 -5.76 -6.51 16.99
N THR A 18 -6.83 -6.92 16.32
CA THR A 18 -7.03 -6.71 14.89
C THR A 18 -7.31 -5.25 14.59
N VAL A 19 -6.49 -4.65 13.69
CA VAL A 19 -6.55 -3.22 13.46
C VAL A 19 -6.01 -2.80 12.09
N LYS A 20 -6.68 -2.03 11.25
CA LYS A 20 -6.38 -1.69 9.83
C LYS A 20 -6.07 -0.27 9.46
N ALA A 21 -5.38 -0.15 8.32
CA ALA A 21 -4.90 1.09 7.80
C ALA A 21 -4.76 1.31 6.32
N GLN A 22 -4.51 2.55 5.96
CA GLN A 22 -4.11 3.01 4.65
C GLN A 22 -2.59 3.04 4.48
N THR A 23 -2.17 2.45 3.36
CA THR A 23 -0.93 2.50 2.59
C THR A 23 0.32 3.11 3.24
N TYR A 24 1.14 2.23 3.69
CA TYR A 24 2.57 2.36 3.76
C TYR A 24 3.18 1.12 3.07
N PRO A 25 4.31 1.19 2.33
CA PRO A 25 5.03 0.00 1.90
C PRO A 25 5.69 -0.62 3.13
N ASN A 26 4.85 -1.20 3.97
CA ASN A 26 5.21 -1.89 5.20
C ASN A 26 5.53 -3.34 4.89
N MET A 27 6.11 -4.01 5.84
CA MET A 27 6.28 -5.47 5.86
C MET A 27 5.02 -6.20 5.39
N HIS A 28 3.83 -5.64 5.63
CA HIS A 28 2.52 -6.10 5.19
C HIS A 28 2.38 -6.20 3.65
N GLU A 29 2.85 -5.23 2.86
CA GLU A 29 2.83 -5.33 1.39
C GLU A 29 3.92 -6.25 0.86
N TYR A 30 5.10 -6.25 1.48
CA TYR A 30 6.15 -7.23 1.20
C TYR A 30 5.69 -8.66 1.47
N GLN A 31 4.80 -8.86 2.42
CA GLN A 31 4.25 -10.17 2.77
C GLN A 31 3.14 -10.64 1.81
N LYS A 32 2.44 -9.71 1.16
CA LYS A 32 1.35 -10.01 0.21
C LYS A 32 1.83 -10.43 -1.17
N SER A 33 3.03 -10.04 -1.59
CA SER A 33 3.54 -10.37 -2.93
C SER A 33 4.55 -11.52 -2.89
N PRO A 34 4.63 -12.37 -3.93
CA PRO A 34 5.61 -13.46 -4.01
C PRO A 34 7.06 -12.96 -3.95
N SER A 35 7.36 -11.89 -4.68
CA SER A 35 8.69 -11.26 -4.67
C SER A 35 8.98 -10.58 -3.34
N GLY A 36 7.97 -9.97 -2.71
CA GLY A 36 8.06 -9.38 -1.39
C GLY A 36 8.28 -10.42 -0.29
N THR A 37 7.60 -11.56 -0.34
CA THR A 37 7.84 -12.67 0.60
C THR A 37 9.29 -13.10 0.62
N LEU A 38 9.89 -13.29 -0.55
CA LEU A 38 11.29 -13.71 -0.65
C LEU A 38 12.25 -12.64 -0.15
N SER A 39 11.93 -11.38 -0.39
CA SER A 39 12.68 -10.24 0.15
C SER A 39 12.55 -10.17 1.67
N ALA A 40 11.34 -10.32 2.22
CA ALA A 40 11.10 -10.29 3.67
C ALA A 40 11.79 -11.46 4.40
N LEU A 41 11.79 -12.67 3.81
CA LEU A 41 12.49 -13.83 4.37
C LEU A 41 14.01 -13.64 4.39
N ALA A 42 14.56 -12.97 3.38
CA ALA A 42 15.99 -12.73 3.24
C ALA A 42 16.48 -11.46 3.95
N THR A 43 15.57 -10.57 4.35
CA THR A 43 15.89 -9.24 4.87
C THR A 43 15.72 -9.21 6.38
N ASN A 44 16.61 -8.51 7.07
CA ASN A 44 16.45 -8.23 8.50
C ASN A 44 15.18 -7.37 8.69
N PRO A 45 14.25 -7.75 9.59
CA PRO A 45 13.01 -7.02 9.84
C PRO A 45 13.21 -5.53 10.13
N TRP A 46 14.30 -5.16 10.81
CA TRP A 46 14.62 -3.76 11.12
C TRP A 46 14.82 -2.86 9.89
N ASN A 47 15.15 -3.44 8.73
CA ASN A 47 15.27 -2.68 7.48
C ASN A 47 13.92 -2.40 6.81
N LEU A 48 12.85 -3.02 7.32
CA LEU A 48 11.48 -2.89 6.81
C LEU A 48 10.60 -2.01 7.72
N THR A 49 11.16 -1.50 8.82
CA THR A 49 10.46 -0.63 9.76
C THR A 49 10.61 0.85 9.39
N SER A 50 9.77 1.69 9.99
CA SER A 50 9.94 3.14 10.00
C SER A 50 11.08 3.64 10.89
N ASN A 51 11.84 2.72 11.53
CA ASN A 51 12.92 3.03 12.46
C ASN A 51 14.28 2.94 11.77
N SER A 52 14.73 4.04 11.17
CA SER A 52 16.03 4.13 10.50
C SER A 52 17.23 4.02 11.47
N ALA A 53 17.07 4.32 12.78
CA ALA A 53 18.11 4.09 13.78
C ALA A 53 18.55 2.62 13.85
N GLY A 54 17.66 1.69 13.46
CA GLY A 54 17.95 0.26 13.35
C GLY A 54 19.08 -0.10 12.37
N MET A 55 19.42 0.76 11.43
CA MET A 55 20.52 0.52 10.49
C MET A 55 21.87 0.34 11.17
N VAL A 56 22.09 0.96 12.34
CA VAL A 56 23.37 0.87 13.08
C VAL A 56 23.64 -0.55 13.58
N PHE A 57 22.60 -1.19 14.15
CA PHE A 57 22.77 -2.48 14.85
C PHE A 57 22.35 -3.68 13.98
N ASN A 58 21.83 -3.46 12.79
CA ASN A 58 21.23 -4.50 11.97
C ASN A 58 21.82 -4.55 10.56
N ASN A 59 23.12 -4.54 10.49
CA ASN A 59 23.92 -4.51 9.26
C ASN A 59 23.68 -5.73 8.34
N VAL A 60 22.56 -5.76 7.63
CA VAL A 60 22.30 -6.79 6.62
C VAL A 60 22.92 -6.43 5.28
N PHE A 61 23.04 -5.13 5.00
CA PHE A 61 23.59 -4.65 3.73
C PHE A 61 25.09 -4.39 3.79
N LEU A 62 25.63 -4.10 4.98
CA LEU A 62 27.02 -3.75 5.19
C LEU A 62 27.64 -4.68 6.22
N SER A 63 28.87 -5.10 6.00
CA SER A 63 29.73 -5.79 6.97
C SER A 63 30.94 -4.92 7.27
N ASP A 64 31.79 -5.34 8.19
CA ASP A 64 33.02 -4.59 8.51
C ASP A 64 33.95 -4.43 7.28
N SER A 65 33.89 -5.38 6.35
CA SER A 65 34.63 -5.34 5.07
C SER A 65 33.90 -4.67 3.92
N VAL A 66 32.58 -4.34 4.06
CA VAL A 66 31.77 -3.74 3.00
C VAL A 66 31.14 -2.45 3.51
N SER A 67 31.66 -1.32 3.03
CA SER A 67 31.18 0.02 3.42
C SER A 67 30.02 0.54 2.57
N HIS A 68 29.71 -0.09 1.45
CA HIS A 68 28.62 0.32 0.57
C HIS A 68 27.98 -0.86 -0.15
N LYS A 69 26.71 -0.75 -0.47
CA LYS A 69 25.97 -1.66 -1.34
C LYS A 69 24.92 -0.89 -2.13
N SER A 70 24.93 -1.07 -3.42
CA SER A 70 24.02 -0.35 -4.32
C SER A 70 23.42 -1.29 -5.34
N TYR A 71 22.23 -0.95 -5.84
CA TYR A 71 21.66 -1.59 -7.01
C TYR A 71 20.83 -0.63 -7.84
N VAL A 72 20.72 -0.94 -9.13
CA VAL A 72 19.76 -0.34 -10.06
C VAL A 72 18.95 -1.45 -10.69
N SER A 73 17.68 -1.25 -10.87
CA SER A 73 16.80 -2.21 -11.54
C SER A 73 15.81 -1.52 -12.47
N LEU A 74 15.54 -2.17 -13.61
CA LEU A 74 14.51 -1.81 -14.56
C LEU A 74 13.52 -2.96 -14.65
N LYS A 75 12.22 -2.66 -14.50
CA LYS A 75 11.13 -3.64 -14.56
C LYS A 75 10.06 -3.16 -15.52
N GLY A 76 9.65 -4.02 -16.45
CA GLY A 76 8.46 -3.86 -17.27
C GLY A 76 7.38 -4.84 -16.82
N THR A 77 6.13 -4.40 -16.73
CA THR A 77 4.99 -5.26 -16.42
C THR A 77 3.90 -5.08 -17.45
N PHE A 78 3.21 -6.16 -17.77
CA PHE A 78 2.03 -6.16 -18.61
C PHE A 78 0.94 -6.99 -17.95
N ARG A 79 -0.27 -6.45 -17.91
CA ARG A 79 -1.45 -7.12 -17.37
C ARG A 79 -2.63 -6.94 -18.31
N ASN A 80 -3.28 -8.03 -18.64
CA ASN A 80 -4.58 -8.04 -19.30
C ASN A 80 -5.60 -8.61 -18.32
N ASP A 81 -6.58 -7.81 -17.90
CA ASP A 81 -7.57 -8.20 -16.90
C ASP A 81 -8.97 -7.73 -17.30
N THR A 82 -9.76 -8.65 -17.80
CA THR A 82 -11.16 -8.39 -18.18
C THR A 82 -12.12 -8.36 -16.99
N GLN A 83 -11.64 -8.69 -15.79
CA GLN A 83 -12.44 -8.78 -14.56
C GLN A 83 -11.91 -7.88 -13.44
N SER A 84 -11.40 -6.72 -13.82
CA SER A 84 -10.93 -5.71 -12.86
C SER A 84 -12.06 -5.13 -12.01
N ASN A 85 -11.71 -4.54 -10.87
CA ASN A 85 -12.62 -3.75 -10.03
C ASN A 85 -13.18 -2.54 -10.82
N TYR A 86 -14.08 -1.78 -10.22
CA TYR A 86 -14.76 -0.63 -10.85
C TYR A 86 -13.81 0.39 -11.49
N ASN A 87 -12.68 0.68 -10.85
CA ASN A 87 -11.65 1.60 -11.34
C ASN A 87 -10.52 0.91 -12.12
N GLY A 88 -10.72 -0.35 -12.49
CA GLY A 88 -9.75 -1.11 -13.25
C GLY A 88 -9.79 -0.81 -14.74
N SER A 89 -8.73 -1.20 -15.42
CA SER A 89 -8.55 -1.08 -16.87
C SER A 89 -8.60 -2.45 -17.55
N LYS A 90 -8.95 -2.49 -18.82
CA LYS A 90 -8.92 -3.73 -19.61
C LYS A 90 -7.49 -4.25 -19.78
N MET A 91 -6.54 -3.34 -19.88
CA MET A 91 -5.13 -3.64 -20.07
C MET A 91 -4.29 -2.61 -19.35
N GLN A 92 -3.22 -3.05 -18.72
CA GLN A 92 -2.25 -2.21 -18.02
C GLN A 92 -0.84 -2.56 -18.48
N ALA A 93 -0.05 -1.55 -18.78
CA ALA A 93 1.39 -1.66 -18.97
C ALA A 93 2.09 -0.72 -17.99
N ALA A 94 3.19 -1.16 -17.40
CA ALA A 94 3.94 -0.33 -16.47
C ALA A 94 5.44 -0.52 -16.64
N GLY A 95 6.20 0.58 -16.48
CA GLY A 95 7.64 0.62 -16.38
C GLY A 95 8.07 1.12 -15.01
N ASN A 96 9.07 0.49 -14.41
CA ASN A 96 9.64 0.89 -13.14
C ASN A 96 11.16 0.94 -13.24
N LEU A 97 11.75 2.06 -12.84
CA LEU A 97 13.19 2.23 -12.64
C LEU A 97 13.43 2.47 -11.16
N GLN A 98 14.29 1.69 -10.54
CA GLN A 98 14.63 1.82 -9.14
C GLN A 98 16.15 1.86 -8.95
N ALA A 99 16.62 2.80 -8.13
CA ALA A 99 17.99 2.88 -7.64
C ALA A 99 17.97 2.90 -6.12
N PHE A 100 18.90 2.18 -5.51
CA PHE A 100 19.03 2.06 -4.07
C PHE A 100 20.50 2.00 -3.68
N SER A 101 20.86 2.68 -2.60
CA SER A 101 22.20 2.64 -2.05
C SER A 101 22.18 2.70 -0.53
N VAL A 102 23.06 1.93 0.10
CA VAL A 102 23.40 2.03 1.52
C VAL A 102 24.90 2.26 1.62
N LEU A 103 25.28 3.25 2.40
CA LEU A 103 26.67 3.68 2.58
C LEU A 103 26.95 3.90 4.06
N ARG A 104 28.14 3.46 4.51
CA ARG A 104 28.68 3.77 5.83
C ARG A 104 29.93 4.64 5.69
N ILE A 105 29.88 5.81 6.27
CA ILE A 105 31.01 6.74 6.37
C ILE A 105 31.35 6.92 7.84
N ASN A 106 32.45 6.30 8.29
CA ASN A 106 32.80 6.23 9.71
C ASN A 106 31.66 5.65 10.56
N LYS A 107 31.06 6.47 11.42
CA LYS A 107 29.92 6.11 12.28
C LYS A 107 28.56 6.45 11.66
N LEU A 108 28.53 7.14 10.54
CA LEU A 108 27.27 7.57 9.88
C LEU A 108 26.82 6.51 8.88
N TYR A 109 25.57 6.05 9.02
CA TYR A 109 24.89 5.15 8.08
C TYR A 109 23.91 5.97 7.25
N LEU A 110 23.99 5.83 5.95
CA LEU A 110 23.15 6.53 4.98
C LEU A 110 22.45 5.52 4.09
N LYS A 111 21.17 5.73 3.83
CA LYS A 111 20.39 4.99 2.84
C LYS A 111 19.75 5.99 1.90
N GLY A 112 19.87 5.76 0.60
CA GLY A 112 19.20 6.53 -0.45
C GLY A 112 18.39 5.61 -1.35
N GLN A 113 17.23 6.08 -1.78
CA GLN A 113 16.41 5.39 -2.77
C GLN A 113 15.78 6.38 -3.74
N PHE A 114 15.68 5.96 -4.98
CA PHE A 114 14.94 6.63 -6.03
C PHE A 114 14.12 5.61 -6.80
N GLU A 115 12.88 5.94 -7.09
CA GLU A 115 12.00 5.11 -7.88
C GLU A 115 11.19 5.98 -8.85
N PHE A 116 11.19 5.60 -10.10
CA PHE A 116 10.32 6.15 -11.13
C PHE A 116 9.39 5.05 -11.61
N ASN A 117 8.08 5.34 -11.64
CA ASN A 117 7.06 4.46 -12.19
C ASN A 117 6.29 5.20 -13.27
N TYR A 118 6.07 4.52 -14.39
CA TYR A 118 5.16 4.94 -15.45
C TYR A 118 4.13 3.85 -15.68
N ASP A 119 2.86 4.18 -15.46
CA ASP A 119 1.73 3.28 -15.66
C ASP A 119 0.86 3.78 -16.80
N TRP A 120 0.42 2.88 -17.65
CA TRP A 120 -0.55 3.13 -18.69
C TRP A 120 -1.72 2.15 -18.61
N ASP A 121 -2.94 2.68 -18.54
CA ASP A 121 -4.19 1.96 -18.42
C ASP A 121 -5.06 2.20 -19.65
N LYS A 122 -5.57 1.13 -20.24
CA LYS A 122 -6.51 1.20 -21.38
C LYS A 122 -7.95 1.09 -20.90
N ASP A 123 -8.83 1.98 -21.41
CA ASP A 123 -10.27 1.98 -21.13
C ASP A 123 -10.60 1.97 -19.62
N ALA A 124 -9.87 2.74 -18.83
CA ALA A 124 -10.13 2.90 -17.40
C ALA A 124 -11.30 3.84 -17.15
N THR A 125 -12.11 3.54 -16.11
CA THR A 125 -13.30 4.30 -15.69
C THR A 125 -13.22 4.61 -14.20
N TYR A 126 -13.97 5.59 -13.72
CA TYR A 126 -14.12 5.93 -12.30
C TYR A 126 -12.80 6.13 -11.55
N ASN A 127 -11.82 6.74 -12.20
CA ASN A 127 -10.51 7.05 -11.62
C ASN A 127 -10.48 8.51 -11.17
N GLY A 128 -10.78 8.75 -9.89
CA GLY A 128 -10.78 10.09 -9.29
C GLY A 128 -9.44 10.54 -8.72
N PHE A 129 -8.49 9.61 -8.47
CA PHE A 129 -7.22 9.89 -7.80
C PHE A 129 -6.02 9.32 -8.56
N VAL A 130 -4.85 9.94 -8.34
CA VAL A 130 -3.57 9.45 -8.87
C VAL A 130 -3.31 8.03 -8.36
N SER A 131 -3.49 7.77 -7.07
CA SER A 131 -3.38 6.43 -6.49
C SER A 131 -4.70 5.67 -6.63
N LYS A 132 -4.67 4.50 -7.27
CA LYS A 132 -5.83 3.59 -7.41
C LYS A 132 -6.27 2.98 -6.07
N ASP A 133 -5.35 2.85 -5.13
CA ASP A 133 -5.59 2.19 -3.83
C ASP A 133 -6.11 3.17 -2.77
N PHE A 134 -6.21 4.45 -3.14
CA PHE A 134 -6.71 5.45 -2.23
C PHE A 134 -8.21 5.24 -1.96
N LYS A 135 -8.57 5.14 -0.68
CA LYS A 135 -9.94 4.89 -0.23
C LYS A 135 -10.44 6.07 0.59
N THR A 136 -11.34 6.83 0.01
CA THR A 136 -12.10 7.88 0.69
C THR A 136 -13.57 7.76 0.27
N PRO A 137 -14.54 8.09 1.13
CA PRO A 137 -15.93 8.17 0.71
C PRO A 137 -16.15 9.28 -0.33
N PHE A 138 -15.40 10.36 -0.23
CA PHE A 138 -15.57 11.53 -1.09
C PHE A 138 -14.69 11.40 -2.34
N MET A 139 -15.30 11.25 -3.50
CA MET A 139 -14.60 11.12 -4.76
C MET A 139 -15.31 11.91 -5.87
N LEU A 140 -14.53 12.68 -6.63
CA LEU A 140 -14.98 13.28 -7.89
C LEU A 140 -14.48 12.39 -9.04
N THR A 141 -15.39 11.96 -9.91
CA THR A 141 -15.05 11.02 -10.99
C THR A 141 -16.02 11.10 -12.16
N ASP A 142 -15.67 10.44 -13.26
CA ASP A 142 -16.53 10.28 -14.43
C ASP A 142 -16.64 8.80 -14.86
N SER A 143 -17.68 8.48 -15.64
CA SER A 143 -17.95 7.12 -16.12
C SER A 143 -17.38 6.83 -17.51
N ILE A 144 -16.83 7.82 -18.20
CA ILE A 144 -16.41 7.69 -19.59
C ILE A 144 -15.09 6.91 -19.66
N PRO A 145 -15.03 5.76 -20.36
CA PRO A 145 -13.78 5.02 -20.50
C PRO A 145 -12.72 5.83 -21.23
N GLY A 146 -11.49 5.81 -20.75
CA GLY A 146 -10.38 6.49 -21.38
C GLY A 146 -9.03 5.88 -21.04
N ASN A 147 -8.03 6.17 -21.89
CA ASN A 147 -6.66 5.80 -21.58
C ASN A 147 -6.11 6.76 -20.52
N ILE A 148 -5.47 6.21 -19.49
CA ILE A 148 -4.90 6.99 -18.40
C ILE A 148 -3.42 6.67 -18.31
N SER A 149 -2.58 7.70 -18.28
CA SER A 149 -1.18 7.60 -17.92
C SER A 149 -0.97 8.10 -16.49
N ARG A 150 -0.05 7.45 -15.75
CA ARG A 150 0.40 7.88 -14.43
C ARG A 150 1.91 7.84 -14.36
N GLU A 151 2.46 8.86 -13.74
CA GLU A 151 3.89 8.95 -13.45
C GLU A 151 4.07 9.16 -11.95
N PHE A 152 5.02 8.44 -11.36
CA PHE A 152 5.39 8.62 -9.97
C PHE A 152 6.90 8.73 -9.85
N TYR A 153 7.34 9.70 -9.08
CA TYR A 153 8.72 9.91 -8.68
C TYR A 153 8.78 9.80 -7.16
N ASN A 154 9.47 8.80 -6.66
CA ASN A 154 9.65 8.57 -5.22
C ASN A 154 11.12 8.68 -4.87
N MET A 155 11.45 9.55 -3.93
CA MET A 155 12.79 9.79 -3.40
C MET A 155 12.78 9.58 -1.90
N GLY A 156 13.72 8.79 -1.40
CA GLY A 156 13.87 8.54 0.04
C GLY A 156 15.32 8.67 0.46
N ALA A 157 15.53 9.27 1.63
CA ALA A 157 16.80 9.34 2.30
C ALA A 157 16.63 8.99 3.77
N SER A 158 17.55 8.18 4.30
CA SER A 158 17.59 7.88 5.73
C SER A 158 19.01 8.00 6.23
N PHE A 159 19.17 8.43 7.48
CA PHE A 159 20.44 8.38 8.16
C PHE A 159 20.28 7.72 9.53
N ALA A 160 21.37 7.14 10.04
CA ALA A 160 21.48 6.68 11.41
C ALA A 160 22.89 6.90 11.96
N TYR A 161 22.94 7.20 13.25
CA TYR A 161 24.19 7.50 13.94
C TYR A 161 24.19 6.84 15.33
N PRO A 162 25.25 6.10 15.72
CA PRO A 162 25.37 5.53 17.07
C PRO A 162 25.72 6.63 18.07
N LEU A 163 24.95 6.72 19.15
CA LEU A 163 25.19 7.63 20.29
C LEU A 163 26.05 6.97 21.38
N GLY A 164 26.59 5.80 21.13
CA GLY A 164 27.37 4.99 22.04
C GLY A 164 27.26 3.51 21.67
N GLU A 165 27.50 2.63 22.63
CA GLU A 165 27.46 1.18 22.39
C GLU A 165 26.03 0.63 22.30
N HIS A 166 25.08 1.26 22.97
CA HIS A 166 23.72 0.76 23.12
C HIS A 166 22.65 1.59 22.42
N PHE A 167 22.90 2.85 22.10
CA PHE A 167 21.91 3.75 21.53
C PHE A 167 22.27 4.19 20.13
N SER A 168 21.26 4.36 19.29
CA SER A 168 21.38 5.01 17.98
C SER A 168 20.20 5.91 17.71
N LEU A 169 20.47 6.99 17.00
CA LEU A 169 19.49 7.95 16.48
C LEU A 169 19.39 7.79 14.97
N GLY A 170 18.21 7.99 14.42
CA GLY A 170 17.99 7.99 12.98
C GLY A 170 16.86 8.92 12.56
N ALA A 171 16.82 9.25 11.30
CA ALA A 171 15.67 9.87 10.68
C ALA A 171 15.53 9.41 9.24
N GLU A 172 14.31 9.44 8.75
CA GLU A 172 13.95 9.14 7.37
C GLU A 172 13.12 10.27 6.79
N LEU A 173 13.43 10.62 5.55
CA LEU A 173 12.71 11.58 4.72
C LEU A 173 12.27 10.88 3.45
N GLU A 174 10.99 10.99 3.10
CA GLU A 174 10.48 10.57 1.80
C GLU A 174 9.71 11.69 1.14
N TYR A 175 9.87 11.77 -0.18
CA TYR A 175 9.14 12.70 -1.03
C TYR A 175 8.68 11.98 -2.29
N LYS A 176 7.37 12.00 -2.54
CA LYS A 176 6.78 11.37 -3.72
C LYS A 176 5.92 12.39 -4.47
N VAL A 177 6.09 12.44 -5.77
CA VAL A 177 5.22 13.20 -6.68
C VAL A 177 4.53 12.22 -7.61
N GLY A 178 3.24 12.44 -7.84
CA GLY A 178 2.44 11.66 -8.78
C GLY A 178 1.71 12.58 -9.75
N ILE A 179 1.63 12.18 -11.00
CA ILE A 179 0.86 12.86 -12.03
C ILE A 179 -0.04 11.81 -12.71
N MET A 180 -1.29 12.16 -12.93
CA MET A 180 -2.23 11.34 -13.71
C MET A 180 -2.84 12.19 -14.81
N ALA A 181 -2.96 11.64 -16.01
CA ALA A 181 -3.63 12.28 -17.13
C ALA A 181 -4.52 11.29 -17.89
N LYS A 182 -5.78 11.68 -18.10
CA LYS A 182 -6.75 10.96 -18.95
C LYS A 182 -6.78 11.59 -20.34
N HIS A 183 -6.65 10.75 -21.37
CA HIS A 183 -6.53 11.18 -22.76
C HIS A 183 -7.87 11.23 -23.52
N ARG A 184 -8.99 11.33 -22.80
CA ARG A 184 -10.35 11.43 -23.35
C ARG A 184 -11.21 12.35 -22.49
N ASP A 185 -12.08 13.15 -23.08
CA ASP A 185 -13.02 14.01 -22.39
C ASP A 185 -14.09 13.18 -21.62
N LEU A 186 -14.38 13.48 -20.36
CA LEU A 186 -13.78 14.55 -19.58
C LEU A 186 -12.31 14.25 -19.29
N ARG A 187 -11.42 15.22 -19.53
CA ARG A 187 -10.00 15.07 -19.25
C ARG A 187 -9.73 15.33 -17.79
N ASN A 188 -9.38 14.28 -17.09
CA ASN A 188 -8.90 14.36 -15.73
C ASN A 188 -7.37 14.54 -15.74
N ARG A 189 -6.87 15.54 -15.01
CA ARG A 189 -5.45 15.76 -14.76
C ARG A 189 -5.24 16.00 -13.28
N ASN A 190 -4.57 15.07 -12.62
CA ASN A 190 -4.27 15.18 -11.19
C ASN A 190 -2.77 15.31 -10.97
N THR A 191 -2.41 16.08 -9.95
CA THR A 191 -1.04 16.15 -9.45
C THR A 191 -1.06 15.90 -7.95
N SER A 192 -0.27 14.95 -7.48
CA SER A 192 -0.15 14.62 -6.06
C SER A 192 1.26 14.81 -5.54
N MET A 193 1.37 15.12 -4.26
CA MET A 193 2.61 15.22 -3.52
C MET A 193 2.45 14.54 -2.16
N ASP A 194 3.38 13.66 -1.84
CA ASP A 194 3.52 13.05 -0.51
C ASP A 194 4.86 13.49 0.08
N PHE A 195 4.85 13.95 1.31
CA PHE A 195 6.03 14.29 2.09
C PHE A 195 5.97 13.60 3.43
N ARG A 196 7.02 12.88 3.82
CA ARG A 196 7.14 12.20 5.10
C ARG A 196 8.46 12.51 5.77
N ILE A 197 8.40 12.73 7.08
CA ILE A 197 9.55 12.79 7.98
C ILE A 197 9.33 11.87 9.17
N SER A 198 10.36 11.09 9.53
CA SER A 198 10.27 10.09 10.60
C SER A 198 11.56 10.03 11.43
N PRO A 199 11.69 10.75 12.52
CA PRO A 199 12.74 10.56 13.51
C PRO A 199 12.57 9.22 14.24
N SER A 200 13.67 8.65 14.70
CA SER A 200 13.69 7.37 15.38
C SER A 200 14.85 7.23 16.35
N LEU A 201 14.64 6.43 17.40
CA LEU A 201 15.64 6.07 18.39
C LEU A 201 15.63 4.56 18.58
N MET A 202 16.79 3.96 18.80
CA MET A 202 16.92 2.54 19.09
C MET A 202 17.90 2.29 20.22
N PHE A 203 17.52 1.37 21.10
CA PHE A 203 18.37 0.74 22.10
C PHE A 203 18.71 -0.69 21.65
N SER A 204 19.96 -1.11 21.82
CA SER A 204 20.42 -2.46 21.53
C SER A 204 21.33 -3.00 22.62
N ALA A 205 20.96 -4.15 23.18
CA ALA A 205 21.80 -4.98 24.04
C ALA A 205 22.12 -6.31 23.34
N ALA A 206 22.90 -7.18 23.96
CA ALA A 206 23.36 -8.43 23.31
C ALA A 206 22.21 -9.31 22.77
N TRP A 207 21.11 -9.43 23.51
CA TRP A 207 19.97 -10.29 23.17
C TRP A 207 18.64 -9.52 22.97
N PHE A 208 18.60 -8.24 23.33
CA PHE A 208 17.37 -7.43 23.33
C PHE A 208 17.56 -6.14 22.56
N ARG A 209 16.57 -5.75 21.79
CA ARG A 209 16.50 -4.49 21.06
C ARG A 209 15.14 -3.86 21.23
N ALA A 210 15.11 -2.56 21.44
CA ALA A 210 13.89 -1.78 21.48
C ALA A 210 14.05 -0.52 20.65
N GLY A 211 13.03 -0.15 19.90
CA GLY A 211 13.03 1.04 19.08
C GLY A 211 11.72 1.81 19.22
N VAL A 212 11.82 3.11 19.07
CA VAL A 212 10.67 3.99 18.93
C VAL A 212 10.87 4.85 17.70
N SER A 213 9.81 5.06 16.95
CA SER A 213 9.79 6.00 15.83
C SER A 213 8.46 6.75 15.82
N GLY A 214 8.49 7.96 15.34
CA GLY A 214 7.28 8.74 15.12
C GLY A 214 7.47 9.59 13.89
N GLY A 215 6.41 10.15 13.38
CA GLY A 215 6.56 10.97 12.19
C GLY A 215 5.28 11.63 11.74
N TYR A 216 5.45 12.38 10.68
CA TYR A 216 4.39 13.13 10.04
C TYR A 216 4.42 12.88 8.54
N LEU A 217 3.25 12.62 7.98
CA LEU A 217 3.01 12.48 6.55
C LEU A 217 2.00 13.53 6.11
N ARG A 218 2.33 14.28 5.08
CA ARG A 218 1.41 15.16 4.37
C ARG A 218 1.24 14.67 2.95
N ASN A 219 0.00 14.46 2.54
CA ASN A 219 -0.37 14.19 1.16
C ASN A 219 -1.28 15.31 0.66
N THR A 220 -1.00 15.83 -0.53
CA THR A 220 -1.87 16.78 -1.23
C THR A 220 -2.10 16.29 -2.64
N GLU A 221 -3.33 16.45 -3.14
CA GLU A 221 -3.67 16.09 -4.51
C GLU A 221 -4.59 17.16 -5.10
N LYS A 222 -4.15 17.79 -6.20
CA LYS A 222 -4.98 18.66 -7.01
C LYS A 222 -5.66 17.81 -8.08
N ILE A 223 -6.98 17.85 -8.12
CA ILE A 223 -7.83 17.07 -9.03
C ILE A 223 -8.47 18.07 -9.98
N GLU A 224 -8.19 17.95 -11.27
CA GLU A 224 -8.69 18.87 -12.29
C GLU A 224 -9.46 18.09 -13.36
N TYR A 225 -10.65 18.59 -13.72
CA TYR A 225 -11.43 18.08 -14.84
C TYR A 225 -11.65 19.21 -15.84
N THR A 226 -11.38 18.94 -17.11
CA THR A 226 -11.58 19.87 -18.22
C THR A 226 -12.29 19.16 -19.35
N GLN A 227 -13.30 19.82 -19.90
CA GLN A 227 -13.97 19.40 -21.13
C GLN A 227 -13.45 20.27 -22.27
N ILE A 228 -12.95 19.64 -23.34
CA ILE A 228 -12.50 20.34 -24.56
C ILE A 228 -13.60 20.35 -25.62
N ASP A 229 -14.28 19.20 -25.79
CA ASP A 229 -15.39 19.09 -26.70
C ASP A 229 -16.71 19.42 -26.00
N GLY A 230 -17.22 20.64 -26.21
CA GLY A 230 -18.50 21.12 -25.70
C GLY A 230 -19.74 20.68 -26.47
N SER A 231 -19.61 19.82 -27.51
CA SER A 231 -20.71 19.41 -28.38
C SER A 231 -21.77 18.56 -27.68
N SER A 232 -21.47 18.00 -26.52
CA SER A 232 -22.38 17.18 -25.73
C SER A 232 -22.18 17.40 -24.24
N GLU A 233 -23.28 17.33 -23.49
CA GLU A 233 -23.24 17.34 -22.02
C GLU A 233 -22.55 16.06 -21.52
N LYS A 234 -21.64 16.22 -20.52
CA LYS A 234 -20.93 15.13 -19.89
C LYS A 234 -21.06 15.24 -18.37
N TYR A 235 -21.09 14.10 -17.68
CA TYR A 235 -21.42 14.05 -16.27
C TYR A 235 -20.20 13.76 -15.41
N LEU A 236 -20.00 14.58 -14.37
CA LEU A 236 -19.16 14.31 -13.23
C LEU A 236 -20.00 13.79 -12.07
N PHE A 237 -19.48 12.83 -11.36
CA PHE A 237 -20.11 12.23 -10.18
C PHE A 237 -19.33 12.61 -8.94
N GLU A 238 -20.05 13.20 -7.99
CA GLU A 238 -19.54 13.50 -6.66
C GLU A 238 -20.07 12.47 -5.69
N LEU A 239 -19.20 11.57 -5.24
CA LEU A 239 -19.55 10.44 -4.38
C LEU A 239 -19.35 10.79 -2.91
N GLN A 240 -20.18 10.18 -2.06
CA GLN A 240 -20.17 10.30 -0.60
C GLN A 240 -19.97 8.95 0.10
N GLY A 241 -19.56 7.93 -0.64
CA GLY A 241 -19.36 6.54 -0.21
C GLY A 241 -20.42 5.60 -0.78
N LEU A 242 -20.09 4.31 -0.86
CA LEU A 242 -20.95 3.23 -1.38
C LEU A 242 -21.60 3.53 -2.73
N TRP A 243 -20.94 4.29 -3.60
CA TRP A 243 -21.46 4.73 -4.90
C TRP A 243 -22.70 5.62 -4.84
N ILE A 244 -22.95 6.20 -3.68
CA ILE A 244 -24.00 7.19 -3.46
C ILE A 244 -23.43 8.57 -3.76
N GLY A 245 -24.16 9.39 -4.49
CA GLY A 245 -23.71 10.73 -4.79
C GLY A 245 -24.60 11.47 -5.78
N ASN A 246 -24.15 12.65 -6.12
CA ASN A 246 -24.82 13.53 -7.08
C ASN A 246 -24.11 13.46 -8.42
N SER A 247 -24.85 13.62 -9.51
CA SER A 247 -24.32 13.82 -10.85
C SER A 247 -24.53 15.27 -11.27
N TYR A 248 -23.50 15.83 -11.87
CA TYR A 248 -23.54 17.17 -12.44
C TYR A 248 -23.26 17.09 -13.93
N GLY A 249 -24.18 17.60 -14.74
CA GLY A 249 -23.99 17.74 -16.19
C GLY A 249 -23.22 19.02 -16.49
N TYR A 250 -22.22 18.90 -17.34
CA TYR A 250 -21.41 20.01 -17.81
C TYR A 250 -21.37 20.03 -19.35
N SER A 251 -21.58 21.18 -19.96
CA SER A 251 -21.28 21.42 -21.36
C SER A 251 -19.89 22.05 -21.57
N ASN A 252 -19.31 22.63 -20.52
CA ASN A 252 -17.95 23.16 -20.49
C ASN A 252 -17.36 22.95 -19.10
N ALA A 253 -17.07 21.67 -18.75
CA ALA A 253 -16.52 21.35 -17.44
C ALA A 253 -15.12 21.93 -17.27
N ASN A 254 -14.96 22.77 -16.25
CA ASN A 254 -13.68 23.24 -15.76
C ASN A 254 -13.79 23.34 -14.23
N THR A 255 -13.42 22.28 -13.55
CA THR A 255 -13.48 22.21 -12.09
C THR A 255 -12.17 21.72 -11.50
N SER A 256 -11.79 22.27 -10.37
CA SER A 256 -10.56 21.95 -9.67
C SER A 256 -10.84 21.76 -8.18
N ARG A 257 -10.36 20.66 -7.64
CA ARG A 257 -10.52 20.28 -6.23
C ARG A 257 -9.14 20.01 -5.63
N LEU A 258 -8.89 20.54 -4.45
CA LEU A 258 -7.71 20.24 -3.65
C LEU A 258 -8.10 19.27 -2.54
N ARG A 259 -7.39 18.17 -2.48
CA ARG A 259 -7.40 17.25 -1.36
C ARG A 259 -6.12 17.45 -0.54
N SER A 260 -6.27 17.54 0.78
CA SER A 260 -5.17 17.65 1.73
C SER A 260 -5.35 16.62 2.85
N SER A 261 -4.35 15.79 3.07
CA SER A 261 -4.33 14.80 4.13
C SER A 261 -3.10 14.97 5.00
N ASN A 262 -3.30 14.93 6.31
CA ASN A 262 -2.25 15.01 7.31
C ASN A 262 -2.34 13.77 8.20
N THR A 263 -1.22 13.07 8.40
CA THR A 263 -1.16 11.87 9.24
C THR A 263 0.02 11.98 10.19
N GLY A 264 -0.24 11.93 11.49
CA GLY A 264 0.75 11.70 12.53
C GLY A 264 0.82 10.22 12.86
N PHE A 265 2.01 9.68 13.12
CA PHE A 265 2.16 8.30 13.55
C PHE A 265 3.19 8.13 14.67
N ALA A 266 3.01 7.05 15.42
CA ALA A 266 3.98 6.56 16.39
C ALA A 266 4.12 5.03 16.24
N ALA A 267 5.33 4.52 16.42
CA ALA A 267 5.60 3.09 16.37
C ALA A 267 6.60 2.66 17.45
N LEU A 268 6.35 1.47 17.99
CA LEU A 268 7.21 0.78 18.93
C LEU A 268 7.72 -0.50 18.28
N GLN A 269 9.02 -0.74 18.34
CA GLN A 269 9.65 -1.95 17.84
C GLN A 269 10.34 -2.69 18.98
N ILE A 270 10.21 -4.02 18.99
CA ILE A 270 10.88 -4.90 19.95
C ILE A 270 11.54 -6.04 19.18
N GLY A 271 12.77 -6.36 19.53
CA GLY A 271 13.50 -7.50 19.00
C GLY A 271 14.14 -8.30 20.12
N ILE A 272 14.03 -9.62 20.05
CA ILE A 272 14.73 -10.56 20.92
C ILE A 272 15.55 -11.47 20.00
N GLN A 273 16.83 -11.61 20.30
CA GLN A 273 17.73 -12.43 19.53
C GLN A 273 18.54 -13.33 20.45
N THR A 274 18.11 -14.57 20.57
CA THR A 274 18.81 -15.64 21.28
C THR A 274 18.97 -16.82 20.32
N ALA A 275 20.02 -17.59 20.45
CA ALA A 275 20.09 -18.85 19.73
C ALA A 275 19.27 -19.91 20.51
N PRO A 276 18.34 -20.63 19.89
CA PRO A 276 17.96 -20.69 18.47
C PRO A 276 16.74 -19.82 18.09
N PHE A 277 16.36 -18.84 18.89
CA PHE A 277 15.09 -18.11 18.75
C PHE A 277 15.34 -16.63 18.47
N LYS A 278 14.67 -16.08 17.43
CA LYS A 278 14.64 -14.66 17.12
C LYS A 278 13.19 -14.20 17.01
N LEU A 279 12.86 -13.13 17.70
CA LEU A 279 11.54 -12.48 17.63
C LEU A 279 11.74 -11.02 17.25
N TRP A 280 10.88 -10.56 16.39
CA TRP A 280 10.75 -9.14 16.05
C TRP A 280 9.27 -8.77 15.99
N ASN A 281 8.91 -7.64 16.59
CA ASN A 281 7.56 -7.09 16.58
C ASN A 281 7.60 -5.59 16.35
N GLU A 282 6.65 -5.08 15.56
CA GLU A 282 6.36 -3.65 15.43
C GLU A 282 4.87 -3.41 15.64
N LEU A 283 4.56 -2.50 16.54
CA LEU A 283 3.23 -1.94 16.75
C LEU A 283 3.28 -0.46 16.34
N ARG A 284 2.36 -0.05 15.45
CA ARG A 284 2.28 1.32 14.96
C ARG A 284 0.84 1.83 15.02
N ALA A 285 0.66 3.08 15.41
CA ALA A 285 -0.61 3.80 15.40
C ALA A 285 -0.52 5.05 14.50
N ASP A 286 -1.47 5.21 13.59
CA ASP A 286 -1.61 6.36 12.71
C ASP A 286 -2.91 7.11 13.00
N PHE A 287 -2.86 8.43 12.97
CA PHE A 287 -3.99 9.33 13.11
C PHE A 287 -4.01 10.27 11.92
N SER A 288 -5.07 10.21 11.12
CA SER A 288 -5.18 10.98 9.88
C SER A 288 -6.38 11.90 9.86
N THR A 289 -6.20 13.02 9.18
CA THR A 289 -7.28 13.92 8.75
C THR A 289 -7.13 14.13 7.25
N ASP A 290 -8.23 14.08 6.52
CA ASP A 290 -8.30 14.29 5.08
C ASP A 290 -9.41 15.31 4.82
N SER A 291 -9.15 16.32 4.01
CA SER A 291 -10.11 17.33 3.62
C SER A 291 -10.12 17.54 2.11
N GLN A 292 -11.28 17.85 1.56
CA GLN A 292 -11.44 18.16 0.15
C GLN A 292 -12.21 19.46 -0.04
N GLU A 293 -11.62 20.38 -0.81
CA GLU A 293 -12.20 21.69 -1.07
C GLU A 293 -11.99 22.12 -2.53
N GLU A 294 -12.88 22.94 -3.06
CA GLU A 294 -12.74 23.50 -4.40
C GLU A 294 -11.72 24.64 -4.42
N THR A 295 -10.83 24.66 -5.41
CA THR A 295 -9.79 25.68 -5.53
C THR A 295 -10.21 26.90 -6.35
N GLY A 296 -11.31 26.83 -7.10
CA GLY A 296 -11.71 27.85 -8.06
C GLY A 296 -12.74 28.87 -7.60
N TYR A 297 -13.58 28.54 -6.63
CA TYR A 297 -14.70 29.38 -6.18
C TYR A 297 -14.81 29.35 -4.65
N ASN A 298 -13.93 30.13 -4.00
CA ASN A 298 -14.08 30.53 -2.59
C ASN A 298 -14.41 29.42 -1.59
N GLY A 299 -13.73 28.27 -1.71
CA GLY A 299 -13.60 27.35 -0.60
C GLY A 299 -14.82 26.48 -0.32
N GLN A 300 -15.54 25.97 -1.33
CA GLN A 300 -16.52 24.91 -1.11
C GLN A 300 -15.83 23.68 -0.53
N ARG A 301 -16.21 23.26 0.68
CA ARG A 301 -15.73 22.04 1.33
C ARG A 301 -16.65 20.88 0.98
N PHE A 302 -16.11 19.81 0.42
CA PHE A 302 -16.87 18.64 0.02
C PHE A 302 -17.00 17.62 1.15
N GLY A 303 -15.95 17.46 1.92
CA GLY A 303 -15.97 16.55 3.06
C GLY A 303 -14.63 16.43 3.75
N ASP A 304 -14.71 16.05 5.02
CA ASP A 304 -13.56 15.69 5.83
C ASP A 304 -13.63 14.21 6.23
N VAL A 305 -12.51 13.54 6.30
CA VAL A 305 -12.39 12.19 6.86
C VAL A 305 -11.40 12.21 8.00
N LYS A 306 -11.79 11.66 9.14
CA LYS A 306 -10.89 11.38 10.27
C LYS A 306 -10.64 9.89 10.33
N GLY A 307 -9.38 9.52 10.39
CA GLY A 307 -8.94 8.12 10.41
C GLY A 307 -8.09 7.80 11.63
N ARG A 308 -8.27 6.61 12.15
CA ARG A 308 -7.36 5.99 13.12
C ARG A 308 -6.94 4.65 12.57
N THR A 309 -5.66 4.35 12.77
CA THR A 309 -5.14 3.11 12.28
C THR A 309 -4.09 2.58 13.23
N LEU A 310 -4.15 1.30 13.50
CA LEU A 310 -3.12 0.55 14.19
C LEU A 310 -2.57 -0.54 13.24
N TYR A 311 -1.33 -0.87 13.34
CA TYR A 311 -0.66 -1.96 12.64
C TYR A 311 0.08 -2.82 13.63
N GLU A 312 0.11 -4.11 13.35
CA GLU A 312 1.00 -5.03 14.04
C GLU A 312 1.72 -5.90 13.02
N ASN A 313 3.02 -6.09 13.22
CA ASN A 313 3.83 -7.01 12.45
C ASN A 313 4.70 -7.80 13.43
N LEU A 314 4.60 -9.11 13.38
CA LEU A 314 5.37 -10.04 14.19
C LEU A 314 6.09 -11.03 13.28
N ARG A 315 7.38 -11.24 13.54
CA ARG A 315 8.18 -12.30 12.95
C ARG A 315 8.88 -13.10 14.03
N ILE A 316 8.81 -14.41 13.92
CA ILE A 316 9.50 -15.36 14.79
C ILE A 316 10.33 -16.29 13.89
N ASP A 317 11.64 -16.32 14.09
CA ASP A 317 12.53 -17.26 13.44
C ASP A 317 13.03 -18.27 14.47
N ILE A 318 12.94 -19.57 14.13
CA ILE A 318 13.37 -20.68 14.98
C ILE A 318 14.41 -21.48 14.19
N MET A 319 15.59 -21.66 14.78
CA MET A 319 16.72 -22.42 14.21
C MET A 319 17.16 -21.97 12.80
N ASP A 320 16.89 -20.72 12.43
CA ASP A 320 17.18 -20.13 11.11
C ASP A 320 16.47 -20.79 9.91
N ASP A 321 15.77 -21.90 10.11
CA ASP A 321 15.09 -22.65 9.04
C ASP A 321 13.57 -22.48 9.07
N HIS A 322 12.99 -22.13 10.19
CA HIS A 322 11.57 -21.90 10.36
C HIS A 322 11.29 -20.44 10.62
N SER A 323 10.36 -19.86 9.89
CA SER A 323 9.90 -18.49 10.08
C SER A 323 8.39 -18.43 10.14
N LEU A 324 7.87 -17.79 11.18
CA LEU A 324 6.47 -17.47 11.37
C LEU A 324 6.29 -15.97 11.27
N PHE A 325 5.30 -15.55 10.52
CA PHE A 325 4.92 -14.15 10.37
C PHE A 325 3.44 -14.01 10.73
N PHE A 326 3.15 -12.98 11.51
CA PHE A 326 1.79 -12.53 11.78
C PHE A 326 1.70 -11.06 11.47
N TRP A 327 0.62 -10.63 10.87
CA TRP A 327 0.34 -9.23 10.62
C TRP A 327 -1.13 -8.94 10.82
N GLY A 328 -1.38 -7.76 11.29
CA GLY A 328 -2.71 -7.24 11.47
C GLY A 328 -2.75 -5.76 11.17
N SER A 329 -3.89 -5.31 10.72
CA SER A 329 -4.17 -3.89 10.62
C SER A 329 -5.66 -3.61 10.77
N TRP A 330 -6.07 -2.56 11.45
CA TRP A 330 -7.45 -2.10 11.63
C TRP A 330 -7.59 -0.59 11.44
N SER A 331 -8.59 -0.14 10.69
CA SER A 331 -8.94 1.26 10.50
C SER A 331 -10.35 1.53 10.94
N ASP A 332 -10.52 2.66 11.57
CA ASP A 332 -11.77 3.34 11.80
C ASP A 332 -11.73 4.68 11.04
N LEU A 333 -12.58 4.82 10.03
CA LEU A 333 -12.70 6.01 9.20
C LEU A 333 -14.07 6.64 9.40
N LYS A 334 -14.10 7.94 9.70
CA LYS A 334 -15.32 8.72 9.89
C LYS A 334 -15.35 9.88 8.90
N GLY A 335 -16.38 9.91 8.06
CA GLY A 335 -16.59 10.96 7.08
C GLY A 335 -17.64 11.97 7.54
N TYR A 336 -17.37 13.23 7.25
CA TYR A 336 -18.20 14.37 7.60
C TYR A 336 -18.45 15.22 6.38
N ARG A 337 -19.68 15.65 6.15
CA ARG A 337 -20.07 16.63 5.14
C ARG A 337 -20.42 17.96 5.78
N PHE A 338 -20.46 19.01 4.98
CA PHE A 338 -20.76 20.36 5.43
C PHE A 338 -22.06 20.87 4.81
N LEU A 339 -22.91 21.51 5.62
CA LEU A 339 -24.02 22.28 5.10
C LEU A 339 -23.49 23.65 4.67
N GLN A 340 -23.56 23.92 3.37
CA GLN A 340 -23.01 25.14 2.78
C GLN A 340 -24.00 25.84 1.88
N ARG A 341 -23.92 27.17 1.85
CA ARG A 341 -24.71 28.03 0.98
C ARG A 341 -23.81 29.07 0.34
N GLN A 342 -24.08 29.37 -0.93
CA GLN A 342 -23.45 30.52 -1.59
C GLN A 342 -24.08 31.81 -1.14
N GLU A 343 -23.27 32.74 -0.66
CA GLU A 343 -23.66 34.10 -0.30
C GLU A 343 -22.78 35.11 -1.01
N LEU A 344 -23.35 36.28 -1.30
CA LEU A 344 -22.59 37.41 -1.84
C LEU A 344 -21.76 38.00 -0.70
N ASP A 345 -20.46 38.06 -0.84
CA ASP A 345 -19.58 38.78 0.07
C ASP A 345 -19.78 40.30 -0.16
N PRO A 346 -20.24 41.06 0.84
CA PRO A 346 -20.50 42.49 0.66
C PRO A 346 -19.29 43.34 0.32
N GLN A 347 -18.09 42.86 0.68
CA GLN A 347 -16.86 43.62 0.47
C GLN A 347 -16.25 43.38 -0.92
N SER A 348 -16.25 42.14 -1.39
CA SER A 348 -15.65 41.77 -2.66
C SER A 348 -16.63 41.67 -3.83
N SER A 349 -17.95 41.70 -3.54
CA SER A 349 -19.02 41.43 -4.52
C SER A 349 -18.92 40.07 -5.20
N VAL A 350 -18.16 39.13 -4.62
CA VAL A 350 -17.98 37.78 -5.09
C VAL A 350 -18.85 36.81 -4.28
N ARG A 351 -19.41 35.79 -4.92
CA ARG A 351 -20.12 34.74 -4.21
C ARG A 351 -19.11 33.81 -3.51
N VAL A 352 -19.31 33.64 -2.20
CA VAL A 352 -18.48 32.77 -1.34
C VAL A 352 -19.32 31.67 -0.75
N TRP A 353 -18.74 30.50 -0.55
CA TRP A 353 -19.40 29.42 0.18
C TRP A 353 -19.25 29.60 1.69
N LYS A 354 -20.36 29.76 2.39
CA LYS A 354 -20.38 29.80 3.86
C LYS A 354 -20.86 28.49 4.43
N THR A 355 -20.15 27.99 5.43
CA THR A 355 -20.53 26.79 6.19
C THR A 355 -21.44 27.17 7.36
N TYR A 356 -22.52 26.43 7.53
CA TYR A 356 -23.51 26.62 8.60
C TYR A 356 -23.56 25.39 9.51
N GLY A 357 -23.50 25.63 10.82
CA GLY A 357 -23.55 24.60 11.83
C GLY A 357 -22.32 23.70 11.87
N ASP A 358 -22.44 22.62 12.61
CA ASP A 358 -21.39 21.63 12.77
C ASP A 358 -21.30 20.68 11.57
N PRO A 359 -20.12 20.08 11.33
CA PRO A 359 -19.96 19.03 10.33
C PRO A 359 -20.91 17.86 10.58
N ILE A 360 -21.64 17.45 9.55
CA ILE A 360 -22.62 16.36 9.62
C ILE A 360 -21.89 15.04 9.37
N TYR A 361 -21.91 14.14 10.36
CA TYR A 361 -21.44 12.78 10.19
C TYR A 361 -22.25 12.05 9.12
N CYS A 362 -21.58 11.45 8.13
CA CYS A 362 -22.27 10.80 7.02
C CYS A 362 -21.63 9.47 6.58
N TYR A 363 -20.45 9.12 7.08
CA TYR A 363 -19.76 7.91 6.66
C TYR A 363 -19.00 7.26 7.81
N GLN A 364 -19.09 5.93 7.90
CA GLN A 364 -18.28 5.08 8.76
C GLN A 364 -17.68 3.94 7.95
N GLY A 365 -16.38 3.79 8.04
CA GLY A 365 -15.66 2.68 7.41
C GLY A 365 -14.82 1.91 8.43
N TYR A 366 -15.18 0.64 8.67
CA TYR A 366 -14.32 -0.29 9.37
C TYR A 366 -13.68 -1.23 8.36
N ILE A 367 -12.40 -1.24 8.35
CA ILE A 367 -11.70 -2.15 7.46
C ILE A 367 -10.71 -2.99 8.31
N ALA A 368 -10.66 -4.35 8.29
CA ALA A 368 -9.79 -5.28 9.04
C ALA A 368 -9.04 -6.29 8.14
N ASP A 369 -7.67 -6.33 8.12
CA ASP A 369 -6.82 -7.35 7.51
C ASP A 369 -5.99 -8.03 8.60
N TRP A 370 -5.92 -9.31 8.57
CA TRP A 370 -4.97 -10.06 9.37
C TRP A 370 -4.49 -11.26 8.57
N GLY A 371 -3.31 -11.72 8.89
CA GLY A 371 -2.77 -12.90 8.24
C GLY A 371 -1.66 -13.54 9.03
N ALA A 372 -1.40 -14.78 8.66
CA ALA A 372 -0.30 -15.57 9.17
C ALA A 372 0.41 -16.25 8.01
N LYS A 373 1.72 -16.42 8.12
CA LYS A 373 2.55 -17.14 7.17
C LYS A 373 3.55 -18.00 7.93
N TYR A 374 3.66 -19.23 7.52
CA TYR A 374 4.75 -20.11 7.90
C TYR A 374 5.66 -20.31 6.68
N ALA A 375 6.98 -20.23 6.89
CA ALA A 375 7.97 -20.53 5.87
C ALA A 375 9.03 -21.46 6.43
N TYR A 376 9.34 -22.49 5.66
CA TYR A 376 10.44 -23.43 5.96
C TYR A 376 11.56 -23.25 4.93
N ARG A 377 12.78 -23.07 5.42
CA ARG A 377 13.99 -22.98 4.63
C ARG A 377 14.70 -24.32 4.59
N PHE A 378 14.90 -24.84 3.38
CA PHE A 378 15.72 -26.04 3.20
C PHE A 378 17.05 -25.70 2.51
N ARG A 379 18.09 -26.40 2.93
CA ARG A 379 19.43 -26.30 2.34
C ARG A 379 19.99 -27.69 2.19
N ASP A 380 20.46 -28.01 0.99
CA ASP A 380 21.26 -29.19 0.77
C ASP A 380 22.69 -28.76 0.42
N PRO A 381 23.66 -28.94 1.35
CA PRO A 381 25.06 -28.58 1.10
C PRO A 381 25.70 -29.36 -0.05
N ARG A 382 25.22 -30.58 -0.31
CA ARG A 382 25.82 -31.49 -1.33
C ARG A 382 25.33 -31.09 -2.73
N SER A 383 24.06 -30.93 -2.95
CA SER A 383 23.49 -30.56 -4.24
C SER A 383 23.60 -29.07 -4.54
N ARG A 384 23.96 -28.24 -3.55
CA ARG A 384 23.94 -26.77 -3.61
C ARG A 384 22.57 -26.20 -3.96
N VAL A 385 21.52 -26.94 -3.67
CA VAL A 385 20.14 -26.52 -3.76
C VAL A 385 19.74 -25.90 -2.43
N ASN A 386 19.10 -24.75 -2.49
CA ASN A 386 18.48 -24.15 -1.33
C ASN A 386 17.13 -23.56 -1.74
N GLY A 387 16.24 -23.42 -0.79
CA GLY A 387 14.93 -22.88 -1.10
C GLY A 387 14.10 -22.60 0.12
N TYR A 388 12.86 -22.22 -0.16
CA TYR A 388 11.81 -21.98 0.82
C TYR A 388 10.52 -22.62 0.33
N VAL A 389 9.78 -23.19 1.27
CA VAL A 389 8.36 -23.54 1.09
C VAL A 389 7.57 -22.69 2.06
N TRP A 390 6.45 -22.14 1.64
CA TRP A 390 5.61 -21.36 2.52
C TRP A 390 4.14 -21.63 2.31
N ALA A 391 3.39 -21.43 3.38
CA ALA A 391 1.94 -21.36 3.38
C ALA A 391 1.51 -20.10 4.11
N SER A 392 0.49 -19.42 3.61
CA SER A 392 -0.09 -18.27 4.30
C SER A 392 -1.60 -18.23 4.20
N TYR A 393 -2.19 -17.62 5.20
CA TYR A 393 -3.60 -17.27 5.24
C TYR A 393 -3.75 -15.78 5.50
N THR A 394 -4.65 -15.13 4.77
CA THR A 394 -5.01 -13.73 5.00
C THR A 394 -6.53 -13.61 5.01
N SER A 395 -7.07 -12.88 5.96
CA SER A 395 -8.46 -12.48 6.00
C SER A 395 -8.56 -10.97 5.87
N SER A 396 -9.49 -10.51 5.05
CA SER A 396 -9.78 -9.08 4.81
C SER A 396 -11.26 -8.85 4.98
N SER A 397 -11.66 -7.94 5.87
CA SER A 397 -13.06 -7.56 6.06
C SER A 397 -13.26 -6.07 5.86
N ILE A 398 -14.36 -5.70 5.25
CA ILE A 398 -14.79 -4.33 5.04
C ILE A 398 -16.21 -4.21 5.57
N ASN A 399 -16.47 -3.17 6.34
CA ASN A 399 -17.82 -2.78 6.76
C ASN A 399 -17.93 -1.28 6.60
N GLN A 400 -18.80 -0.85 5.70
CA GLN A 400 -19.02 0.55 5.37
C GLN A 400 -20.48 0.91 5.59
N THR A 401 -20.71 2.07 6.17
CA THR A 401 -22.03 2.65 6.38
C THR A 401 -22.02 4.06 5.85
N VAL A 402 -23.05 4.42 5.09
CA VAL A 402 -23.33 5.79 4.68
C VAL A 402 -24.68 6.18 5.30
N ASP A 403 -24.71 7.32 5.98
CA ASP A 403 -25.88 7.86 6.65
C ASP A 403 -26.29 9.16 5.95
N ILE A 404 -27.32 9.06 5.13
CA ILE A 404 -27.93 10.20 4.43
C ILE A 404 -29.37 10.25 4.88
N SER A 405 -29.63 11.03 5.96
CA SER A 405 -30.94 11.12 6.57
C SER A 405 -32.04 11.37 5.53
N PRO A 406 -33.16 10.62 5.58
CA PRO A 406 -33.54 9.65 6.62
C PRO A 406 -33.02 8.22 6.40
N ALA A 407 -32.27 7.95 5.35
CA ALA A 407 -31.84 6.59 4.96
C ALA A 407 -30.41 6.26 5.44
N ARG A 408 -30.19 4.99 5.73
CA ARG A 408 -28.88 4.42 6.10
C ARG A 408 -28.54 3.23 5.23
N TYR A 409 -27.38 3.25 4.64
CA TYR A 409 -26.91 2.27 3.66
C TYR A 409 -25.68 1.55 4.18
N ASN A 410 -25.63 0.22 4.03
CA ASN A 410 -24.54 -0.60 4.55
C ASN A 410 -24.02 -1.55 3.48
N LEU A 411 -22.70 -1.76 3.48
CA LEU A 411 -22.02 -2.81 2.72
C LEU A 411 -21.02 -3.50 3.63
N SER A 412 -21.12 -4.81 3.76
CA SER A 412 -20.12 -5.62 4.47
C SER A 412 -19.64 -6.79 3.62
N ASN A 413 -18.35 -7.09 3.71
CA ASN A 413 -17.74 -8.21 3.03
C ASN A 413 -16.56 -8.74 3.85
N THR A 414 -16.35 -10.04 3.81
CA THR A 414 -15.12 -10.68 4.34
C THR A 414 -14.59 -11.65 3.32
N ARG A 415 -13.30 -11.56 3.01
CA ARG A 415 -12.60 -12.44 2.08
C ARG A 415 -11.44 -13.12 2.76
N CYS A 416 -11.14 -14.34 2.34
CA CYS A 416 -9.90 -15.01 2.71
C CYS A 416 -9.04 -15.27 1.47
N THR A 417 -7.74 -15.30 1.70
CA THR A 417 -6.75 -15.74 0.70
C THR A 417 -5.84 -16.75 1.35
N VAL A 418 -5.74 -17.93 0.76
CA VAL A 418 -4.73 -18.93 1.07
C VAL A 418 -3.66 -18.87 -0.02
N ASN A 419 -2.40 -18.90 0.37
CA ASN A 419 -1.29 -18.95 -0.56
C ASN A 419 -0.34 -20.08 -0.20
N LEU A 420 0.06 -20.84 -1.20
CA LEU A 420 1.10 -21.85 -1.12
C LEU A 420 2.19 -21.52 -2.12
N GLY A 421 3.44 -21.62 -1.72
CA GLY A 421 4.52 -21.33 -2.63
C GLY A 421 5.81 -22.09 -2.33
N ILE A 422 6.62 -22.22 -3.36
CA ILE A 422 7.95 -22.81 -3.30
C ILE A 422 8.94 -21.97 -4.10
N ARG A 423 10.12 -21.80 -3.53
CA ARG A 423 11.28 -21.25 -4.22
C ARG A 423 12.41 -22.27 -4.17
N ILE A 424 13.01 -22.52 -5.32
CA ILE A 424 14.21 -23.35 -5.45
C ILE A 424 15.30 -22.51 -6.11
N ALA A 425 16.46 -22.44 -5.49
CA ALA A 425 17.65 -21.80 -6.05
C ALA A 425 18.79 -22.81 -6.15
N PHE A 426 19.48 -22.82 -7.29
CA PHE A 426 20.55 -23.77 -7.60
C PHE A 426 21.61 -23.14 -8.53
N GLY A 427 22.73 -23.82 -8.69
CA GLY A 427 23.82 -23.44 -9.58
C GLY A 427 25.07 -22.96 -8.85
N ARG A 428 26.20 -23.05 -9.54
CA ARG A 428 27.54 -22.69 -9.02
C ARG A 428 27.95 -21.27 -9.44
N LYS A 429 28.36 -21.12 -10.69
CA LYS A 429 28.78 -19.84 -11.28
C LYS A 429 27.58 -18.95 -11.58
N PHE A 430 26.57 -19.53 -12.22
CA PHE A 430 25.28 -18.88 -12.46
C PHE A 430 24.28 -19.38 -11.44
N LYS A 431 23.59 -18.45 -10.75
CA LYS A 431 22.56 -18.82 -9.78
C LYS A 431 21.20 -18.73 -10.44
N HIS A 432 20.53 -19.85 -10.52
CA HIS A 432 19.16 -19.97 -11.03
C HIS A 432 18.19 -19.97 -9.88
N GLN A 433 17.01 -19.46 -10.13
CA GLN A 433 15.91 -19.45 -9.17
C GLN A 433 14.60 -19.74 -9.90
N ILE A 434 13.81 -20.64 -9.34
CA ILE A 434 12.42 -20.88 -9.77
C ILE A 434 11.52 -20.61 -8.58
N VAL A 435 10.44 -19.88 -8.80
CA VAL A 435 9.38 -19.65 -7.81
C VAL A 435 8.06 -20.05 -8.42
N LEU A 436 7.32 -20.87 -7.70
CA LEU A 436 5.92 -21.19 -7.98
C LEU A 436 5.09 -20.66 -6.82
N ASP A 437 3.98 -20.01 -7.12
CA ASP A 437 3.16 -19.33 -6.12
C ASP A 437 1.69 -19.41 -6.52
N GLN A 438 0.91 -20.13 -5.74
CA GLN A 438 -0.50 -20.42 -5.97
C GLN A 438 -1.34 -19.73 -4.91
N TYR A 439 -2.33 -18.96 -5.34
CA TYR A 439 -3.29 -18.34 -4.46
C TYR A 439 -4.67 -18.95 -4.63
N TYR A 440 -5.44 -18.95 -3.57
CA TYR A 440 -6.88 -19.17 -3.56
C TYR A 440 -7.53 -18.04 -2.79
N THR A 441 -8.40 -17.27 -3.42
CA THR A 441 -9.14 -16.18 -2.78
C THR A 441 -10.63 -16.44 -2.92
N ALA A 442 -11.36 -16.38 -1.82
CA ALA A 442 -12.81 -16.55 -1.81
C ALA A 442 -13.47 -15.62 -0.78
N PRO A 443 -14.73 -15.23 -0.99
CA PRO A 443 -15.51 -14.56 0.04
C PRO A 443 -15.87 -15.55 1.15
N LEU A 444 -15.60 -15.21 2.41
CA LEU A 444 -16.15 -15.87 3.60
C LEU A 444 -17.56 -15.34 3.91
N LYS A 445 -17.74 -14.02 3.74
CA LYS A 445 -19.02 -13.35 3.77
C LYS A 445 -19.17 -12.58 2.46
N LYS A 446 -20.21 -12.86 1.70
CA LYS A 446 -20.50 -12.16 0.45
C LYS A 446 -20.80 -10.69 0.71
N ALA A 447 -20.45 -9.84 -0.24
CA ALA A 447 -20.88 -8.47 -0.29
C ALA A 447 -22.35 -8.45 -0.71
N GLU A 448 -23.20 -8.07 0.21
CA GLU A 448 -24.63 -7.85 0.00
C GLU A 448 -24.95 -6.43 0.42
N PRO A 449 -25.37 -5.57 -0.51
CA PRO A 449 -25.79 -4.23 -0.15
C PRO A 449 -27.11 -4.30 0.60
N ALA A 450 -27.18 -3.62 1.74
CA ALA A 450 -28.43 -3.45 2.49
C ALA A 450 -29.21 -2.21 1.96
N TYR A 451 -29.38 -2.11 0.62
CA TYR A 451 -30.04 -1.00 -0.06
C TYR A 451 -30.39 -1.40 -1.50
N ASP A 452 -31.35 -0.69 -2.09
CA ASP A 452 -31.73 -0.90 -3.49
C ASP A 452 -30.79 -0.12 -4.42
N LEU A 453 -30.06 -0.84 -5.28
CA LEU A 453 -29.17 -0.25 -6.29
C LEU A 453 -29.92 0.47 -7.44
N ASN A 454 -31.25 0.34 -7.51
CA ASN A 454 -32.07 1.01 -8.53
C ASN A 454 -32.51 2.41 -8.09
N GLU A 455 -32.23 2.83 -6.85
CA GLU A 455 -32.48 4.21 -6.44
C GLU A 455 -31.63 5.20 -7.25
N SER A 456 -32.21 6.33 -7.61
CA SER A 456 -31.58 7.35 -8.48
C SER A 456 -30.29 7.96 -7.94
N ILE A 457 -30.06 7.83 -6.61
CA ILE A 457 -28.86 8.33 -5.92
C ILE A 457 -27.64 7.39 -6.08
N PHE A 458 -27.82 6.19 -6.63
CA PHE A 458 -26.75 5.22 -6.80
C PHE A 458 -26.18 5.20 -8.21
N LEU A 459 -24.88 5.08 -8.31
CA LEU A 459 -24.20 4.67 -9.52
C LEU A 459 -24.21 3.13 -9.59
N SER A 460 -25.27 2.56 -10.15
CA SER A 460 -25.52 1.11 -10.17
C SER A 460 -24.44 0.32 -10.91
N ALA A 461 -23.90 0.84 -12.02
CA ALA A 461 -22.90 0.14 -12.82
C ALA A 461 -21.57 -0.11 -12.06
N PRO A 462 -20.90 0.89 -11.45
CA PRO A 462 -19.69 0.63 -10.67
C PRO A 462 -19.98 -0.12 -9.37
N ALA A 463 -21.14 0.11 -8.72
CA ALA A 463 -21.53 -0.61 -7.52
C ALA A 463 -21.67 -2.12 -7.79
N ASN A 464 -22.37 -2.51 -8.85
CA ASN A 464 -22.52 -3.91 -9.27
C ASN A 464 -21.17 -4.55 -9.61
N LYS A 465 -20.28 -3.79 -10.27
CA LYS A 465 -18.94 -4.28 -10.62
C LYS A 465 -18.09 -4.51 -9.39
N GLU A 466 -18.15 -3.63 -8.39
CA GLU A 466 -17.46 -3.80 -7.11
C GLU A 466 -17.99 -4.99 -6.32
N ILE A 467 -19.30 -5.14 -6.20
CA ILE A 467 -19.94 -6.29 -5.51
C ILE A 467 -19.57 -7.59 -6.19
N THR A 468 -19.60 -7.64 -7.53
CA THR A 468 -19.18 -8.81 -8.30
C THR A 468 -17.71 -9.14 -8.04
N TYR A 469 -16.83 -8.13 -8.02
CA TYR A 469 -15.41 -8.30 -7.72
C TYR A 469 -15.18 -8.81 -6.28
N LEU A 470 -15.90 -8.26 -5.29
CA LEU A 470 -15.80 -8.67 -3.89
C LEU A 470 -16.30 -10.11 -3.67
N ASN A 471 -17.31 -10.55 -4.42
CA ASN A 471 -17.91 -11.89 -4.31
C ASN A 471 -17.20 -12.95 -5.15
N ARG A 472 -16.19 -12.56 -5.90
CA ARG A 472 -15.49 -13.45 -6.82
C ARG A 472 -14.53 -14.39 -6.08
N THR A 473 -14.55 -15.65 -6.47
CA THR A 473 -13.48 -16.63 -6.19
C THR A 473 -12.41 -16.54 -7.28
N SER A 474 -11.15 -16.63 -6.92
CA SER A 474 -10.02 -16.57 -7.86
C SER A 474 -8.88 -17.52 -7.47
N TRP A 475 -8.17 -18.06 -8.48
CA TRP A 475 -7.09 -19.03 -8.34
C TRP A 475 -5.87 -18.61 -9.17
N PRO A 476 -5.23 -17.48 -8.85
CA PRO A 476 -4.04 -17.06 -9.59
C PRO A 476 -2.86 -18.00 -9.32
N LEU A 477 -2.19 -18.39 -10.39
CA LEU A 477 -0.90 -19.09 -10.38
C LEU A 477 0.17 -18.18 -10.97
N ASN A 478 1.28 -18.03 -10.29
CA ASN A 478 2.43 -17.28 -10.74
C ASN A 478 3.67 -18.17 -10.83
N VAL A 479 4.41 -18.03 -11.89
CA VAL A 479 5.71 -18.67 -12.12
C VAL A 479 6.74 -17.59 -12.34
N LEU A 480 7.86 -17.68 -11.64
CA LEU A 480 8.98 -16.77 -11.81
C LEU A 480 10.25 -17.59 -12.06
N TYR A 481 11.02 -17.19 -13.05
CA TYR A 481 12.38 -17.65 -13.26
C TYR A 481 13.35 -16.48 -13.09
N GLY A 482 14.40 -16.69 -12.30
CA GLY A 482 15.47 -15.72 -12.06
C GLY A 482 16.83 -16.29 -12.39
N LEU A 483 17.66 -15.50 -13.05
CA LEU A 483 19.06 -15.81 -13.35
C LEU A 483 19.95 -14.71 -12.77
N THR A 484 20.95 -15.08 -11.96
CA THR A 484 21.95 -14.16 -11.45
C THR A 484 23.33 -14.54 -12.01
N ILE A 485 23.96 -13.59 -12.67
CA ILE A 485 25.28 -13.71 -13.30
C ILE A 485 26.27 -12.89 -12.47
N PRO A 486 27.27 -13.50 -11.83
CA PRO A 486 28.32 -12.75 -11.15
C PRO A 486 29.20 -12.02 -12.18
N LEU A 487 29.53 -10.78 -11.88
CA LEU A 487 30.45 -9.95 -12.66
C LEU A 487 31.64 -9.54 -11.78
N PRO A 488 32.75 -9.08 -12.34
CA PRO A 488 33.97 -8.73 -11.56
C PRO A 488 33.71 -7.66 -10.48
N LYS A 489 32.78 -6.73 -10.71
CA LYS A 489 32.43 -5.65 -9.77
C LYS A 489 30.98 -5.69 -9.31
N GLY A 490 30.34 -6.87 -9.30
CA GLY A 490 28.96 -6.97 -8.86
C GLY A 490 28.21 -8.18 -9.40
N SER A 491 26.91 -8.05 -9.60
CA SER A 491 26.08 -9.10 -10.17
C SER A 491 24.96 -8.52 -11.03
N LEU A 492 24.69 -9.17 -12.16
CA LEU A 492 23.52 -8.90 -13.00
C LEU A 492 22.46 -9.95 -12.70
N ARG A 493 21.23 -9.51 -12.48
CA ARG A 493 20.10 -10.41 -12.27
C ARG A 493 18.99 -10.10 -13.28
N MET A 494 18.45 -11.14 -13.86
CA MET A 494 17.28 -11.13 -14.74
C MET A 494 16.18 -11.97 -14.10
N ASP A 495 14.98 -11.42 -13.96
CA ASP A 495 13.79 -12.13 -13.49
C ASP A 495 12.69 -12.01 -14.56
N VAL A 496 12.09 -13.15 -14.94
CA VAL A 496 10.94 -13.22 -15.83
C VAL A 496 9.81 -13.90 -15.07
N SER A 497 8.62 -13.33 -15.12
CA SER A 497 7.45 -13.93 -14.48
C SER A 497 6.27 -13.95 -15.42
N ALA A 498 5.49 -15.01 -15.30
CA ALA A 498 4.17 -15.13 -15.92
C ALA A 498 3.18 -15.60 -14.87
N GLY A 499 1.97 -15.05 -14.91
CA GLY A 499 0.89 -15.45 -14.02
C GLY A 499 -0.44 -15.43 -14.72
N THR A 500 -1.35 -16.30 -14.30
CA THR A 500 -2.71 -16.38 -14.81
C THR A 500 -3.69 -16.68 -13.70
N ASN A 501 -4.94 -16.29 -13.86
CA ASN A 501 -6.03 -16.69 -12.99
C ASN A 501 -6.73 -17.92 -13.57
N ALA A 502 -6.46 -19.09 -12.99
CA ALA A 502 -6.94 -20.38 -13.49
C ALA A 502 -8.48 -20.49 -13.54
N ALA A 503 -9.21 -19.80 -12.67
CA ALA A 503 -10.69 -19.83 -12.66
C ALA A 503 -11.34 -19.25 -13.93
N ALA A 504 -10.60 -18.45 -14.70
CA ALA A 504 -11.16 -17.77 -15.87
C ALA A 504 -10.24 -17.78 -17.10
N PHE A 505 -8.95 -18.11 -17.00
CA PHE A 505 -7.89 -18.00 -18.03
C PHE A 505 -7.90 -16.66 -18.79
N LYS A 506 -8.60 -15.65 -18.25
CA LYS A 506 -8.84 -14.34 -18.88
C LYS A 506 -7.87 -13.26 -18.41
N THR A 507 -7.11 -13.55 -17.34
CA THR A 507 -6.13 -12.62 -16.79
C THR A 507 -4.73 -13.16 -17.02
N VAL A 508 -3.90 -12.40 -17.69
CA VAL A 508 -2.48 -12.70 -17.90
C VAL A 508 -1.66 -11.56 -17.33
N ASN A 509 -0.73 -11.89 -16.45
CA ASN A 509 0.24 -10.96 -15.89
C ASN A 509 1.64 -11.44 -16.27
N THR A 510 2.46 -10.58 -16.82
CA THR A 510 3.86 -10.88 -17.11
C THR A 510 4.73 -9.74 -16.63
N TYR A 511 5.94 -10.05 -16.21
CA TYR A 511 6.95 -9.02 -16.03
C TYR A 511 8.35 -9.50 -16.40
N LEU A 512 9.18 -8.55 -16.80
CA LEU A 512 10.61 -8.68 -16.94
C LEU A 512 11.29 -7.68 -16.02
N LYS A 513 12.27 -8.11 -15.24
CA LYS A 513 13.10 -7.26 -14.39
C LYS A 513 14.57 -7.53 -14.63
N LEU A 514 15.34 -6.48 -14.87
CA LEU A 514 16.80 -6.48 -14.90
C LEU A 514 17.31 -5.70 -13.69
N SER A 515 18.31 -6.23 -13.00
CA SER A 515 18.89 -5.56 -11.83
C SER A 515 20.40 -5.73 -11.85
N TYR A 516 21.12 -4.66 -11.60
CA TYR A 516 22.56 -4.68 -11.38
C TYR A 516 22.86 -4.23 -9.95
N ALA A 517 23.65 -5.02 -9.22
CA ALA A 517 24.07 -4.74 -7.85
C ALA A 517 25.60 -4.76 -7.75
N TRP A 518 26.17 -3.76 -7.03
CA TRP A 518 27.61 -3.61 -6.76
C TRP A 518 27.92 -3.17 -5.34
#